data_3621a736e1ae606ad348901c4e7ce20c
#
_entry.id   3621a736e1ae606ad348901c4e7ce20c
#
_cell.length_a   1.000
_cell.length_b   1.000
_cell.length_c   1.000
_cell.angle_alpha   90.00
_cell.angle_beta   90.00
_cell.angle_gamma   90.00
#
_symmetry.space_group_name_H-M   'P 1'
#
loop_
_entity.id
_entity.type
_entity.pdbx_description
1 polymer ?
#
loop_
_entity_poly.entity_id
_entity_poly.type
_entity_poly.pdbx_seq_one_letter_code
_entity_poly.pdbx_strand_id
1 'polypeptide(L)'
;MSLADVAQNLSDLRFHDPPYGEFTIARILKESEGRWTPLFREVRRGFAGIGNILDSRSKLYRYLGVGSDKEAYEKLLNALERPGGLERVSAWRDVYREVESLYDLPMVRYYEKEARPYVTSGVAVGVGMDGTMNASIHRFSPIAARRAVVRLVPRHLYQIYKAGVEAGREVPIAVAWGVHPLVLLAAASSPHFGVFELGVASSLMGGLKVMELDNGAVAPFMASVVIEGHLTRELAEEGPFVDIVGIYDRVRRQPVVKVEKIYVLRDDAVVHYLLPAGLEHMLLMGFEREAKIWRAARSAVPRVKKVRLTRGGFGWLVAVISLAKSVEGDAKNALLAAFAAHPSLKIAIAVDEDIDPDDPVSVEWAVATRLRADRGIFVVPYVRGSTLDPVALNEEGLTHKLGIDATRPLDADPTLFERARMPE
;
A
#
# COMPACT_ATOMS: atom_id res chain seq x y z
N MET A 1 -16.99 11.46 -6.04
CA MET A 1 -16.92 11.58 -4.56
C MET A 1 -15.52 12.06 -4.23
N SER A 2 -15.40 13.21 -3.59
CA SER A 2 -14.15 13.78 -3.09
C SER A 2 -13.71 13.11 -1.79
N LEU A 3 -12.47 13.37 -1.35
CA LEU A 3 -12.03 12.90 -0.03
C LEU A 3 -12.76 13.62 1.11
N ALA A 4 -13.22 14.85 0.88
CA ALA A 4 -14.08 15.58 1.83
C ALA A 4 -15.42 14.87 2.03
N ASP A 5 -16.06 14.40 0.94
CA ASP A 5 -17.30 13.60 1.05
C ASP A 5 -17.10 12.31 1.83
N VAL A 6 -15.92 11.65 1.64
CA VAL A 6 -15.56 10.45 2.41
C VAL A 6 -15.42 10.79 3.89
N ALA A 7 -14.72 11.87 4.22
CA ALA A 7 -14.47 12.28 5.60
C ALA A 7 -15.77 12.57 6.37
N GLN A 8 -16.77 13.21 5.74
CA GLN A 8 -18.06 13.49 6.36
C GLN A 8 -18.85 12.25 6.78
N ASN A 9 -18.55 11.08 6.17
CA ASN A 9 -19.22 9.83 6.46
C ASN A 9 -18.46 8.93 7.47
N LEU A 10 -17.38 9.43 8.08
CA LEU A 10 -16.60 8.69 9.08
C LEU A 10 -17.13 8.96 10.49
N SER A 11 -17.46 7.88 11.20
CA SER A 11 -18.00 7.96 12.58
C SER A 11 -16.94 8.21 13.65
N ASP A 12 -15.69 7.96 13.33
CA ASP A 12 -14.53 8.05 14.22
C ASP A 12 -13.66 9.30 13.95
N LEU A 13 -14.21 10.28 13.24
CA LEU A 13 -13.51 11.50 12.87
C LEU A 13 -13.24 12.39 14.08
N ARG A 14 -11.98 12.88 14.23
CA ARG A 14 -11.60 13.88 15.23
C ARG A 14 -10.91 15.06 14.57
N PHE A 15 -11.33 16.25 14.93
CA PHE A 15 -10.80 17.48 14.38
C PHE A 15 -9.59 17.96 15.18
N HIS A 16 -8.61 18.48 14.47
CA HIS A 16 -7.44 19.15 15.01
C HIS A 16 -7.32 20.53 14.36
N ASP A 17 -7.01 21.53 15.15
CA ASP A 17 -6.89 22.92 14.73
C ASP A 17 -5.43 23.40 14.76
N PRO A 18 -5.03 24.37 13.88
CA PRO A 18 -3.70 24.95 13.90
C PRO A 18 -3.44 25.72 15.21
N PRO A 19 -2.17 26.00 15.58
CA PRO A 19 -0.97 25.84 14.73
C PRO A 19 -0.36 24.43 14.77
N TYR A 20 0.16 23.97 13.63
CA TYR A 20 0.89 22.71 13.54
C TYR A 20 2.40 22.97 13.48
N GLY A 21 3.14 22.49 14.47
CA GLY A 21 4.59 22.41 14.41
C GLY A 21 5.07 21.33 13.41
N GLU A 22 6.35 21.34 13.10
CA GLU A 22 6.95 20.56 12.01
C GLU A 22 6.54 19.07 11.99
N PHE A 23 6.47 18.41 13.15
CA PHE A 23 6.11 16.98 13.25
C PHE A 23 4.75 16.73 13.92
N THR A 24 3.95 17.77 14.14
CA THR A 24 2.68 17.65 14.88
C THR A 24 1.72 16.72 14.17
N ILE A 25 1.58 16.88 12.85
CA ILE A 25 0.71 16.02 12.02
C ILE A 25 1.16 14.56 12.12
N ALA A 26 2.47 14.28 11.96
CA ALA A 26 3.02 12.93 12.03
C ALA A 26 2.78 12.26 13.41
N ARG A 27 2.95 13.01 14.51
CA ARG A 27 2.67 12.51 15.87
C ARG A 27 1.20 12.17 16.07
N ILE A 28 0.29 13.06 15.66
CA ILE A 28 -1.16 12.83 15.77
C ILE A 28 -1.57 11.62 14.92
N LEU A 29 -1.03 11.47 13.70
CA LEU A 29 -1.25 10.29 12.88
C LEU A 29 -0.81 9.02 13.62
N LYS A 30 0.37 9.03 14.24
CA LYS A 30 0.87 7.87 14.99
C LYS A 30 0.03 7.55 16.23
N GLU A 31 -0.37 8.56 16.97
CA GLU A 31 -1.20 8.40 18.18
C GLU A 31 -2.62 7.92 17.87
N SER A 32 -3.16 8.30 16.71
CA SER A 32 -4.53 7.96 16.29
C SER A 32 -4.66 6.59 15.63
N GLU A 33 -3.57 5.94 15.24
CA GLU A 33 -3.59 4.64 14.54
C GLU A 33 -4.49 3.60 15.24
N GLY A 34 -5.47 3.06 14.50
CA GLY A 34 -6.41 2.06 14.97
C GLY A 34 -7.43 2.56 16.02
N ARG A 35 -7.48 3.86 16.28
CA ARG A 35 -8.34 4.47 17.32
C ARG A 35 -9.36 5.45 16.76
N TRP A 36 -8.91 6.42 15.96
CA TRP A 36 -9.75 7.43 15.31
C TRP A 36 -9.08 7.97 14.06
N THR A 37 -9.88 8.63 13.22
CA THR A 37 -9.41 9.28 12.00
C THR A 37 -9.17 10.76 12.28
N PRO A 38 -7.91 11.26 12.24
CA PRO A 38 -7.62 12.67 12.44
C PRO A 38 -7.91 13.48 11.17
N LEU A 39 -8.67 14.58 11.32
CA LEU A 39 -8.84 15.61 10.30
C LEU A 39 -8.22 16.91 10.80
N PHE A 40 -7.23 17.38 10.08
CA PHE A 40 -6.47 18.60 10.37
C PHE A 40 -7.10 19.75 9.59
N ARG A 41 -7.72 20.70 10.31
CA ARG A 41 -8.29 21.90 9.72
C ARG A 41 -7.17 22.86 9.33
N GLU A 42 -7.33 23.51 8.18
CA GLU A 42 -6.45 24.60 7.74
C GLU A 42 -4.94 24.30 7.90
N VAL A 43 -4.51 23.11 7.45
CA VAL A 43 -3.06 22.73 7.42
C VAL A 43 -2.24 23.73 6.61
N ARG A 44 -2.90 24.38 5.67
CA ARG A 44 -2.48 25.55 4.91
C ARG A 44 -3.73 26.26 4.40
N ARG A 45 -3.65 27.56 4.09
CA ARG A 45 -4.80 28.33 3.59
C ARG A 45 -5.48 27.64 2.41
N GLY A 46 -6.74 27.26 2.59
CA GLY A 46 -7.57 26.56 1.59
C GLY A 46 -7.29 25.06 1.50
N PHE A 47 -6.64 24.45 2.51
CA PHE A 47 -6.42 23.02 2.59
C PHE A 47 -6.72 22.47 3.98
N ALA A 48 -7.46 21.38 4.02
CA ALA A 48 -7.50 20.49 5.17
C ALA A 48 -6.66 19.24 4.90
N GLY A 49 -6.34 18.48 5.94
CA GLY A 49 -5.62 17.22 5.84
C GLY A 49 -6.33 16.11 6.60
N ILE A 50 -6.20 14.88 6.16
CA ILE A 50 -6.76 13.69 6.81
C ILE A 50 -5.76 12.53 6.72
N GLY A 51 -5.77 11.63 7.68
CA GLY A 51 -5.01 10.38 7.62
C GLY A 51 -5.72 9.26 8.35
N ASN A 52 -5.13 8.07 8.34
CA ASN A 52 -5.68 6.87 8.98
C ASN A 52 -7.12 6.52 8.49
N ILE A 53 -7.43 6.80 7.22
CA ILE A 53 -8.73 6.47 6.61
C ILE A 53 -8.85 4.99 6.27
N LEU A 54 -7.72 4.26 6.17
CA LEU A 54 -7.62 2.82 5.89
C LEU A 54 -6.67 2.12 6.87
N ASP A 55 -6.62 2.54 8.12
CA ASP A 55 -5.72 1.96 9.13
C ASP A 55 -6.25 0.68 9.80
N SER A 56 -7.42 0.21 9.41
CA SER A 56 -8.05 -1.00 9.95
C SER A 56 -8.85 -1.77 8.90
N ARG A 57 -9.01 -3.08 9.14
CA ARG A 57 -9.81 -3.95 8.26
C ARG A 57 -11.29 -3.56 8.27
N SER A 58 -11.81 -3.13 9.41
CA SER A 58 -13.20 -2.67 9.50
C SER A 58 -13.48 -1.46 8.59
N LYS A 59 -12.55 -0.51 8.49
CA LYS A 59 -12.61 0.59 7.53
C LYS A 59 -12.54 0.08 6.09
N LEU A 60 -11.59 -0.80 5.80
CA LEU A 60 -11.45 -1.40 4.47
C LEU A 60 -12.71 -2.15 4.03
N TYR A 61 -13.29 -2.98 4.93
CA TYR A 61 -14.53 -3.71 4.62
C TYR A 61 -15.70 -2.78 4.36
N ARG A 62 -15.83 -1.69 5.11
CA ARG A 62 -16.83 -0.66 4.89
C ARG A 62 -16.73 -0.07 3.48
N TYR A 63 -15.52 0.30 3.03
CA TYR A 63 -15.32 0.83 1.67
C TYR A 63 -15.58 -0.21 0.59
N LEU A 64 -15.20 -1.45 0.82
CA LEU A 64 -15.47 -2.55 -0.11
C LEU A 64 -16.92 -3.03 -0.07
N GLY A 65 -17.71 -2.69 0.95
CA GLY A 65 -19.08 -3.18 1.12
C GLY A 65 -19.13 -4.70 1.38
N VAL A 66 -18.21 -5.22 2.22
CA VAL A 66 -18.08 -6.65 2.54
C VAL A 66 -17.99 -6.86 4.04
N GLY A 67 -18.18 -8.12 4.50
CA GLY A 67 -18.19 -8.48 5.92
C GLY A 67 -17.00 -9.35 6.38
N SER A 68 -16.17 -9.83 5.47
CA SER A 68 -15.11 -10.78 5.78
C SER A 68 -13.86 -10.62 4.92
N ASP A 69 -12.73 -11.17 5.41
CA ASP A 69 -11.48 -11.26 4.64
C ASP A 69 -11.68 -11.99 3.31
N LYS A 70 -12.39 -13.10 3.33
CA LYS A 70 -12.64 -13.90 2.13
C LYS A 70 -13.35 -13.06 1.05
N GLU A 71 -14.44 -12.40 1.40
CA GLU A 71 -15.19 -11.54 0.48
C GLU A 71 -14.33 -10.39 -0.04
N ALA A 72 -13.54 -9.76 0.86
CA ALA A 72 -12.65 -8.67 0.50
C ALA A 72 -11.53 -9.12 -0.46
N TYR A 73 -10.92 -10.29 -0.21
CA TYR A 73 -9.92 -10.87 -1.11
C TYR A 73 -10.53 -11.24 -2.48
N GLU A 74 -11.67 -11.91 -2.49
CA GLU A 74 -12.37 -12.28 -3.74
C GLU A 74 -12.75 -11.03 -4.54
N LYS A 75 -13.30 -10.00 -3.89
CA LYS A 75 -13.66 -8.73 -4.55
C LYS A 75 -12.45 -8.04 -5.17
N LEU A 76 -11.33 -7.93 -4.43
CA LEU A 76 -10.12 -7.31 -4.95
C LEU A 76 -9.51 -8.13 -6.09
N LEU A 77 -9.37 -9.45 -5.93
CA LEU A 77 -8.80 -10.33 -6.95
C LEU A 77 -9.63 -10.30 -8.25
N ASN A 78 -10.98 -10.31 -8.14
CA ASN A 78 -11.86 -10.16 -9.28
C ASN A 78 -11.69 -8.80 -9.97
N ALA A 79 -11.53 -7.71 -9.23
CA ALA A 79 -11.30 -6.39 -9.80
C ALA A 79 -9.95 -6.29 -10.53
N LEU A 80 -8.90 -6.96 -10.02
CA LEU A 80 -7.60 -7.05 -10.69
C LEU A 80 -7.66 -7.82 -12.02
N GLU A 81 -8.53 -8.84 -12.11
CA GLU A 81 -8.72 -9.65 -13.32
C GLU A 81 -9.70 -9.01 -14.31
N ARG A 82 -10.66 -8.22 -13.82
CA ARG A 82 -11.74 -7.60 -14.60
C ARG A 82 -11.86 -6.12 -14.27
N PRO A 83 -10.92 -5.29 -14.73
CA PRO A 83 -10.96 -3.85 -14.49
C PRO A 83 -12.21 -3.24 -15.17
N GLY A 84 -12.83 -2.26 -14.51
CA GLY A 84 -13.98 -1.51 -15.00
C GLY A 84 -13.57 -0.41 -15.98
N GLY A 85 -14.55 0.09 -16.75
CA GLY A 85 -14.38 1.25 -17.61
C GLY A 85 -14.23 2.55 -16.80
N LEU A 86 -13.70 3.59 -17.44
CA LEU A 86 -13.53 4.92 -16.87
C LEU A 86 -14.44 5.92 -17.60
N GLU A 87 -15.10 6.79 -16.83
CA GLU A 87 -15.94 7.88 -17.37
C GLU A 87 -15.11 9.18 -17.42
N ARG A 88 -14.94 9.76 -18.62
CA ARG A 88 -14.22 11.04 -18.78
C ARG A 88 -15.14 12.22 -18.53
N VAL A 89 -14.66 13.17 -17.70
CA VAL A 89 -15.35 14.44 -17.41
C VAL A 89 -14.72 15.55 -18.23
N SER A 90 -15.48 16.18 -19.12
CA SER A 90 -14.98 17.24 -20.01
C SER A 90 -14.82 18.60 -19.32
N ALA A 91 -15.79 18.98 -18.46
CA ALA A 91 -15.80 20.29 -17.78
C ALA A 91 -15.07 20.27 -16.41
N TRP A 92 -14.06 19.43 -16.24
CA TRP A 92 -13.40 19.26 -14.94
C TRP A 92 -12.65 20.54 -14.47
N ARG A 93 -12.21 21.40 -15.40
CA ARG A 93 -11.47 22.63 -15.06
C ARG A 93 -12.31 23.63 -14.25
N ASP A 94 -13.63 23.58 -14.37
CA ASP A 94 -14.52 24.54 -13.70
C ASP A 94 -14.45 24.41 -12.16
N VAL A 95 -14.14 23.21 -11.65
CA VAL A 95 -14.03 22.93 -10.21
C VAL A 95 -12.61 23.02 -9.67
N TYR A 96 -11.63 23.31 -10.52
CA TYR A 96 -10.22 23.47 -10.11
C TYR A 96 -9.73 24.90 -10.25
N ARG A 97 -8.75 25.28 -9.45
CA ARG A 97 -7.92 26.46 -9.60
C ARG A 97 -6.47 26.02 -9.81
N GLU A 98 -5.70 26.80 -10.54
CA GLU A 98 -4.27 26.58 -10.67
C GLU A 98 -3.50 27.28 -9.54
N VAL A 99 -2.38 26.69 -9.12
CA VAL A 99 -1.39 27.28 -8.22
C VAL A 99 -0.02 27.25 -8.85
N GLU A 100 0.83 28.21 -8.48
CA GLU A 100 2.09 28.46 -9.19
C GLU A 100 3.26 27.57 -8.73
N SER A 101 3.20 27.08 -7.49
CA SER A 101 4.35 26.44 -6.87
C SER A 101 3.98 25.20 -6.09
N LEU A 102 4.83 24.17 -6.15
CA LEU A 102 4.77 23.00 -5.26
C LEU A 102 4.89 23.40 -3.79
N TYR A 103 5.56 24.52 -3.51
CA TYR A 103 5.67 25.05 -2.14
C TYR A 103 4.36 25.63 -1.61
N ASP A 104 3.34 25.81 -2.45
CA ASP A 104 2.00 26.21 -2.03
C ASP A 104 1.18 25.03 -1.50
N LEU A 105 1.63 23.79 -1.70
CA LEU A 105 0.96 22.58 -1.25
C LEU A 105 1.31 22.25 0.21
N PRO A 106 0.39 21.67 0.98
CA PRO A 106 0.58 21.39 2.41
C PRO A 106 1.36 20.07 2.65
N MET A 107 2.53 19.95 2.03
CA MET A 107 3.42 18.80 2.24
C MET A 107 4.07 18.86 3.63
N VAL A 108 4.30 17.68 4.23
CA VAL A 108 4.86 17.57 5.59
C VAL A 108 6.08 16.65 5.63
N ARG A 109 6.90 16.81 6.67
CA ARG A 109 7.92 15.86 7.08
C ARG A 109 7.33 14.94 8.15
N TYR A 110 7.65 13.66 8.07
CA TYR A 110 7.15 12.66 9.02
C TYR A 110 8.21 12.26 10.05
N TYR A 111 9.49 12.24 9.65
CA TYR A 111 10.59 11.79 10.49
C TYR A 111 11.77 12.76 10.44
N GLU A 112 12.52 12.81 11.53
CA GLU A 112 13.57 13.81 11.77
C GLU A 112 14.67 13.88 10.68
N LYS A 113 15.08 12.71 10.15
CA LYS A 113 16.15 12.64 9.14
C LYS A 113 15.68 12.85 7.71
N GLU A 114 14.39 13.03 7.47
CA GLU A 114 13.90 13.36 6.12
C GLU A 114 14.41 14.74 5.71
N ALA A 115 15.03 14.82 4.54
CA ALA A 115 15.64 16.07 4.09
C ALA A 115 14.63 17.14 3.67
N ARG A 116 13.42 16.73 3.27
CA ARG A 116 12.37 17.57 2.68
C ARG A 116 10.98 17.07 3.07
N PRO A 117 9.93 17.92 2.91
CA PRO A 117 8.55 17.44 3.02
C PRO A 117 8.16 16.55 1.83
N TYR A 118 7.17 15.67 2.03
CA TYR A 118 6.72 14.69 1.06
C TYR A 118 5.20 14.68 0.88
N VAL A 119 4.76 14.38 -0.34
CA VAL A 119 3.48 13.72 -0.62
C VAL A 119 3.72 12.22 -0.55
N THR A 120 3.10 11.53 0.39
CA THR A 120 3.31 10.09 0.63
C THR A 120 2.22 9.18 0.06
N SER A 121 1.07 9.76 -0.28
CA SER A 121 -0.08 9.06 -0.88
C SER A 121 -0.44 9.56 -2.28
N GLY A 122 0.53 10.12 -2.99
CA GLY A 122 0.34 10.57 -4.37
C GLY A 122 0.16 9.37 -5.31
N VAL A 123 -0.97 9.32 -6.00
CA VAL A 123 -1.23 8.36 -7.08
C VAL A 123 -0.63 8.93 -8.36
N ALA A 124 0.50 8.40 -8.76
CA ALA A 124 1.19 8.78 -9.98
C ALA A 124 0.67 7.94 -11.16
N VAL A 125 0.18 8.61 -12.19
CA VAL A 125 -0.28 8.00 -13.45
C VAL A 125 0.72 8.35 -14.55
N GLY A 126 1.48 7.37 -15.01
CA GLY A 126 2.40 7.54 -16.15
C GLY A 126 1.83 6.95 -17.43
N VAL A 127 2.19 7.57 -18.56
CA VAL A 127 1.73 7.17 -19.88
C VAL A 127 2.91 6.71 -20.74
N GLY A 128 2.86 5.45 -21.16
CA GLY A 128 3.85 4.86 -22.08
C GLY A 128 3.68 5.35 -23.52
N MET A 129 4.72 5.19 -24.31
CA MET A 129 4.73 5.59 -25.74
C MET A 129 3.70 4.83 -26.58
N ASP A 130 3.30 3.66 -26.15
CA ASP A 130 2.27 2.80 -26.76
C ASP A 130 0.86 3.09 -26.22
N GLY A 131 0.71 4.10 -25.38
CA GLY A 131 -0.56 4.42 -24.70
C GLY A 131 -0.83 3.59 -23.43
N THR A 132 0.03 2.64 -23.07
CA THR A 132 -0.08 1.90 -21.80
C THR A 132 -0.01 2.86 -20.63
N MET A 133 -0.95 2.75 -19.69
CA MET A 133 -0.98 3.56 -18.48
C MET A 133 -0.75 2.68 -17.24
N ASN A 134 -0.10 3.26 -16.23
CA ASN A 134 0.05 2.68 -14.91
C ASN A 134 -0.25 3.72 -13.84
N ALA A 135 -1.02 3.35 -12.82
CA ALA A 135 -1.29 4.17 -11.66
C ALA A 135 -0.73 3.52 -10.39
N SER A 136 0.19 4.17 -9.70
CA SER A 136 0.81 3.62 -8.49
C SER A 136 1.13 4.70 -7.46
N ILE A 137 1.18 4.31 -6.17
CA ILE A 137 1.54 5.24 -5.10
C ILE A 137 3.05 5.44 -5.09
N HIS A 138 3.45 6.71 -5.14
CA HIS A 138 4.85 7.12 -5.04
C HIS A 138 5.04 8.28 -4.07
N ARG A 139 6.17 8.26 -3.36
CA ARG A 139 6.62 9.41 -2.58
C ARG A 139 7.19 10.45 -3.53
N PHE A 140 6.75 11.69 -3.35
CA PHE A 140 7.05 12.82 -4.22
C PHE A 140 7.49 13.99 -3.34
N SER A 141 8.61 14.64 -3.67
CA SER A 141 9.18 15.70 -2.86
C SER A 141 9.68 16.86 -3.71
N PRO A 142 9.35 18.13 -3.37
CA PRO A 142 9.76 19.29 -4.15
C PRO A 142 11.26 19.54 -3.99
N ILE A 143 11.91 19.88 -5.10
CA ILE A 143 13.30 20.36 -5.16
C ILE A 143 13.38 21.80 -5.70
N ALA A 144 12.31 22.28 -6.31
CA ALA A 144 12.09 23.67 -6.72
C ALA A 144 10.58 23.93 -6.89
N ALA A 145 10.17 25.16 -7.15
CA ALA A 145 8.75 25.54 -7.31
C ALA A 145 7.99 24.68 -8.34
N ARG A 146 8.66 24.29 -9.43
CA ARG A 146 8.11 23.50 -10.54
C ARG A 146 8.90 22.22 -10.81
N ARG A 147 9.62 21.69 -9.83
CA ARG A 147 10.43 20.48 -9.97
C ARG A 147 10.34 19.66 -8.71
N ALA A 148 10.14 18.36 -8.86
CA ALA A 148 10.13 17.41 -7.76
C ALA A 148 10.90 16.15 -8.11
N VAL A 149 11.42 15.48 -7.09
CA VAL A 149 11.98 14.13 -7.23
C VAL A 149 10.94 13.11 -6.82
N VAL A 150 10.87 12.00 -7.56
CA VAL A 150 9.93 10.90 -7.29
C VAL A 150 10.68 9.58 -7.16
N ARG A 151 10.37 8.81 -6.12
CA ARG A 151 10.96 7.47 -5.95
C ARG A 151 10.27 6.47 -6.87
N LEU A 152 10.97 6.00 -7.89
CA LEU A 152 10.52 4.89 -8.73
C LEU A 152 11.23 3.59 -8.34
N VAL A 153 10.45 2.59 -7.90
CA VAL A 153 10.94 1.23 -7.71
C VAL A 153 10.85 0.45 -9.03
N PRO A 154 11.69 -0.57 -9.29
CA PRO A 154 11.69 -1.34 -10.53
C PRO A 154 10.40 -2.17 -10.72
N ARG A 155 9.30 -1.50 -11.04
CA ARG A 155 7.96 -2.05 -11.34
C ARG A 155 7.38 -1.36 -12.59
N HIS A 156 6.09 -1.38 -12.78
CA HIS A 156 5.41 -0.97 -14.02
C HIS A 156 5.74 0.47 -14.43
N LEU A 157 5.56 1.47 -13.54
CA LEU A 157 5.90 2.86 -13.87
C LEU A 157 7.39 3.05 -14.19
N TYR A 158 8.27 2.31 -13.52
CA TYR A 158 9.69 2.33 -13.85
C TYR A 158 9.98 1.74 -15.23
N GLN A 159 9.26 0.70 -15.65
CA GLN A 159 9.40 0.13 -17.02
C GLN A 159 8.97 1.14 -18.08
N ILE A 160 7.83 1.83 -17.86
CA ILE A 160 7.36 2.93 -18.72
C ILE A 160 8.41 4.04 -18.80
N TYR A 161 8.92 4.48 -17.64
CA TYR A 161 9.97 5.50 -17.56
C TYR A 161 11.25 5.08 -18.30
N LYS A 162 11.72 3.86 -18.07
CA LYS A 162 12.94 3.33 -18.71
C LYS A 162 12.80 3.29 -20.22
N ALA A 163 11.68 2.80 -20.74
CA ALA A 163 11.40 2.79 -22.18
C ALA A 163 11.40 4.21 -22.78
N GLY A 164 10.81 5.19 -22.09
CA GLY A 164 10.87 6.60 -22.48
C GLY A 164 12.29 7.15 -22.55
N VAL A 165 13.09 6.89 -21.49
CA VAL A 165 14.51 7.32 -21.43
C VAL A 165 15.32 6.72 -22.58
N GLU A 166 15.17 5.42 -22.85
CA GLU A 166 15.85 4.71 -23.94
C GLU A 166 15.46 5.27 -25.31
N ALA A 167 14.22 5.72 -25.49
CA ALA A 167 13.74 6.40 -26.70
C ALA A 167 14.08 7.89 -26.75
N GLY A 168 14.77 8.43 -25.75
CA GLY A 168 15.10 9.86 -25.67
C GLY A 168 13.92 10.79 -25.39
N ARG A 169 12.80 10.25 -24.87
CA ARG A 169 11.55 10.98 -24.59
C ARG A 169 11.31 11.16 -23.10
N GLU A 170 10.69 12.26 -22.73
CA GLU A 170 10.11 12.47 -21.42
C GLU A 170 8.78 11.72 -21.32
N VAL A 171 8.42 11.22 -20.13
CA VAL A 171 7.21 10.43 -19.91
C VAL A 171 6.14 11.31 -19.26
N PRO A 172 4.96 11.48 -19.90
CA PRO A 172 3.85 12.21 -19.31
C PRO A 172 3.44 11.58 -17.99
N ILE A 173 3.21 12.41 -16.96
CA ILE A 173 2.80 11.97 -15.64
C ILE A 173 1.75 12.92 -15.05
N ALA A 174 0.77 12.34 -14.35
CA ALA A 174 -0.10 13.03 -13.40
C ALA A 174 0.16 12.50 -11.99
N VAL A 175 0.17 13.37 -10.98
CA VAL A 175 0.19 12.94 -9.57
C VAL A 175 -1.07 13.46 -8.89
N ALA A 176 -1.98 12.56 -8.55
CA ALA A 176 -3.23 12.87 -7.86
C ALA A 176 -3.08 12.65 -6.34
N TRP A 177 -3.41 13.66 -5.53
CA TRP A 177 -3.31 13.62 -4.08
C TRP A 177 -4.64 14.01 -3.43
N GLY A 178 -5.03 13.29 -2.36
CA GLY A 178 -6.35 13.44 -1.76
C GLY A 178 -7.44 12.76 -2.59
N VAL A 179 -7.23 11.48 -2.89
CA VAL A 179 -8.15 10.63 -3.68
C VAL A 179 -8.98 9.72 -2.77
N HIS A 180 -10.04 9.13 -3.33
CA HIS A 180 -10.87 8.15 -2.63
C HIS A 180 -10.05 6.93 -2.14
N PRO A 181 -10.34 6.34 -0.93
CA PRO A 181 -9.58 5.22 -0.37
C PRO A 181 -9.45 4.00 -1.28
N LEU A 182 -10.49 3.66 -2.07
CA LEU A 182 -10.41 2.54 -3.01
C LEU A 182 -9.53 2.84 -4.24
N VAL A 183 -9.30 4.11 -4.58
CA VAL A 183 -8.29 4.49 -5.57
C VAL A 183 -6.89 4.27 -5.01
N LEU A 184 -6.66 4.59 -3.73
CA LEU A 184 -5.39 4.27 -3.05
C LEU A 184 -5.15 2.76 -3.01
N LEU A 185 -6.16 1.97 -2.65
CA LEU A 185 -6.05 0.51 -2.60
C LEU A 185 -5.71 -0.09 -3.98
N ALA A 186 -6.37 0.39 -5.03
CA ALA A 186 -6.09 -0.05 -6.41
C ALA A 186 -4.66 0.34 -6.84
N ALA A 187 -4.23 1.59 -6.58
CA ALA A 187 -2.90 2.09 -6.90
C ALA A 187 -1.77 1.44 -6.08
N ALA A 188 -2.09 0.90 -4.89
CA ALA A 188 -1.17 0.09 -4.08
C ALA A 188 -1.05 -1.36 -4.56
N SER A 189 -2.00 -1.82 -5.38
CA SER A 189 -2.03 -3.17 -5.95
C SER A 189 -1.03 -3.32 -7.09
N SER A 190 -0.73 -4.55 -7.47
CA SER A 190 0.15 -4.86 -8.61
C SER A 190 -0.52 -5.88 -9.52
N PRO A 191 -1.43 -5.46 -10.41
CA PRO A 191 -1.99 -6.31 -11.45
C PRO A 191 -0.91 -6.74 -12.45
N HIS A 192 -1.28 -7.49 -13.48
CA HIS A 192 -0.37 -7.75 -14.59
C HIS A 192 -0.04 -6.45 -15.33
N PHE A 193 1.17 -6.37 -15.90
CA PHE A 193 1.57 -5.22 -16.74
C PHE A 193 0.55 -5.02 -17.87
N GLY A 194 0.15 -3.79 -18.11
CA GLY A 194 -0.90 -3.42 -19.06
C GLY A 194 -2.32 -3.34 -18.49
N VAL A 195 -2.55 -3.85 -17.28
CA VAL A 195 -3.81 -3.62 -16.54
C VAL A 195 -3.71 -2.29 -15.81
N PHE A 196 -4.60 -1.35 -16.15
CA PHE A 196 -4.61 -0.02 -15.57
C PHE A 196 -5.31 0.00 -14.20
N GLU A 197 -4.62 0.42 -13.17
CA GLU A 197 -5.09 0.35 -11.78
C GLU A 197 -6.30 1.26 -11.52
N LEU A 198 -6.50 2.35 -12.28
CA LEU A 198 -7.75 3.13 -12.15
C LEU A 198 -8.96 2.36 -12.67
N GLY A 199 -8.79 1.43 -13.61
CA GLY A 199 -9.83 0.47 -14.00
C GLY A 199 -10.15 -0.51 -12.86
N VAL A 200 -9.14 -0.95 -12.10
CA VAL A 200 -9.36 -1.75 -10.87
C VAL A 200 -10.15 -0.94 -9.84
N ALA A 201 -9.80 0.33 -9.60
CA ALA A 201 -10.57 1.22 -8.73
C ALA A 201 -12.03 1.35 -9.22
N SER A 202 -12.23 1.52 -10.52
CA SER A 202 -13.56 1.59 -11.12
C SER A 202 -14.40 0.34 -10.84
N SER A 203 -13.80 -0.85 -10.98
CA SER A 203 -14.47 -2.12 -10.65
C SER A 203 -14.84 -2.22 -9.17
N LEU A 204 -13.95 -1.80 -8.27
CA LEU A 204 -14.21 -1.81 -6.81
C LEU A 204 -15.32 -0.85 -6.40
N MET A 205 -15.44 0.30 -7.08
CA MET A 205 -16.35 1.41 -6.76
C MET A 205 -17.68 1.34 -7.51
N GLY A 206 -17.81 0.48 -8.53
CA GLY A 206 -18.96 0.46 -9.43
C GLY A 206 -18.96 1.61 -10.45
N GLY A 207 -17.79 2.20 -10.72
CA GLY A 207 -17.56 3.30 -11.66
C GLY A 207 -16.53 4.30 -11.11
N LEU A 208 -15.72 4.87 -11.98
CA LEU A 208 -14.76 5.93 -11.65
C LEU A 208 -14.74 7.00 -12.72
N LYS A 209 -14.95 8.26 -12.29
CA LYS A 209 -14.79 9.44 -13.11
C LYS A 209 -13.34 9.88 -13.12
N VAL A 210 -12.84 10.22 -14.32
CA VAL A 210 -11.47 10.70 -14.53
C VAL A 210 -11.48 11.98 -15.36
N MET A 211 -10.43 12.76 -15.21
CA MET A 211 -10.12 13.91 -16.06
C MET A 211 -8.89 13.63 -16.90
N GLU A 212 -8.92 14.03 -18.16
CA GLU A 212 -7.79 13.97 -19.07
C GLU A 212 -7.04 15.30 -19.04
N LEU A 213 -5.72 15.24 -18.86
CA LEU A 213 -4.85 16.39 -18.77
C LEU A 213 -4.27 16.76 -20.15
N ASP A 214 -3.64 17.93 -20.26
CA ASP A 214 -3.09 18.42 -21.52
C ASP A 214 -1.92 17.57 -22.03
N ASN A 215 -1.18 16.94 -21.12
CA ASN A 215 -0.09 16.01 -21.45
C ASN A 215 -0.56 14.59 -21.83
N GLY A 216 -1.87 14.33 -21.87
CA GLY A 216 -2.47 13.02 -22.16
C GLY A 216 -2.55 12.05 -21.00
N ALA A 217 -2.02 12.39 -19.82
CA ALA A 217 -2.24 11.59 -18.62
C ALA A 217 -3.68 11.77 -18.11
N VAL A 218 -4.16 10.79 -17.34
CA VAL A 218 -5.47 10.89 -16.69
C VAL A 218 -5.31 10.92 -15.17
N ALA A 219 -6.22 11.60 -14.49
CA ALA A 219 -6.27 11.61 -13.03
C ALA A 219 -7.69 11.33 -12.53
N PRO A 220 -7.87 10.75 -11.33
CA PRO A 220 -9.18 10.63 -10.71
C PRO A 220 -9.83 12.01 -10.58
N PHE A 221 -11.05 12.16 -11.09
CA PHE A 221 -11.83 13.38 -10.91
C PHE A 221 -12.20 13.56 -9.43
N MET A 222 -12.16 14.80 -8.93
CA MET A 222 -12.33 15.17 -7.52
C MET A 222 -11.13 14.79 -6.62
N ALA A 223 -9.95 14.50 -7.17
CA ALA A 223 -8.72 14.53 -6.39
C ALA A 223 -8.46 15.94 -5.87
N SER A 224 -8.05 16.09 -4.61
CA SER A 224 -7.87 17.43 -4.01
C SER A 224 -6.78 18.25 -4.67
N VAL A 225 -5.71 17.57 -5.12
CA VAL A 225 -4.60 18.16 -5.88
C VAL A 225 -4.26 17.24 -7.05
N VAL A 226 -4.02 17.82 -8.21
CA VAL A 226 -3.46 17.11 -9.37
C VAL A 226 -2.28 17.89 -9.92
N ILE A 227 -1.13 17.24 -10.00
CA ILE A 227 0.10 17.79 -10.56
C ILE A 227 0.28 17.18 -11.93
N GLU A 228 0.35 18.02 -12.97
CA GLU A 228 0.62 17.63 -14.34
C GLU A 228 2.08 17.95 -14.71
N GLY A 229 2.75 17.05 -15.41
CA GLY A 229 4.12 17.25 -15.84
C GLY A 229 4.72 16.06 -16.56
N HIS A 230 6.04 16.01 -16.59
CA HIS A 230 6.79 14.96 -17.27
C HIS A 230 7.93 14.42 -16.40
N LEU A 231 8.08 13.10 -16.37
CA LEU A 231 9.30 12.44 -15.87
C LEU A 231 10.42 12.69 -16.88
N THR A 232 11.47 13.34 -16.42
CA THR A 232 12.62 13.73 -17.25
C THR A 232 13.76 12.72 -17.10
N ARG A 233 14.78 12.83 -17.93
CA ARG A 233 16.03 12.07 -17.80
C ARG A 233 16.94 12.60 -16.69
N GLU A 234 16.61 13.77 -16.14
CA GLU A 234 17.36 14.34 -15.03
C GLU A 234 17.14 13.49 -13.76
N LEU A 235 18.22 13.30 -13.01
CA LEU A 235 18.20 12.60 -11.72
C LEU A 235 18.62 13.57 -10.61
N ALA A 236 17.89 13.55 -9.50
CA ALA A 236 18.21 14.28 -8.27
C ALA A 236 18.29 13.33 -7.06
N GLU A 237 18.92 13.80 -5.99
CA GLU A 237 18.95 13.05 -4.72
C GLU A 237 17.56 12.98 -4.11
N GLU A 238 17.17 11.76 -3.74
CA GLU A 238 15.93 11.39 -3.05
C GLU A 238 16.26 10.61 -1.78
N GLY A 239 15.61 10.95 -0.69
CA GLY A 239 15.86 10.41 0.65
C GLY A 239 16.79 11.32 1.49
N PRO A 240 17.18 10.87 2.71
CA PRO A 240 16.68 9.66 3.36
C PRO A 240 15.18 9.72 3.65
N PHE A 241 14.52 8.58 3.64
CA PHE A 241 13.08 8.47 3.86
C PHE A 241 12.75 7.15 4.59
N VAL A 242 11.79 7.16 5.52
CA VAL A 242 11.36 5.94 6.19
C VAL A 242 10.45 5.13 5.27
N ASP A 243 10.85 3.89 4.95
CA ASP A 243 10.05 2.99 4.13
C ASP A 243 9.14 2.09 4.99
N ILE A 244 8.33 1.23 4.35
CA ILE A 244 7.31 0.41 5.02
C ILE A 244 7.85 -0.41 6.20
N VAL A 245 9.09 -0.85 6.15
CA VAL A 245 9.72 -1.63 7.24
C VAL A 245 10.20 -0.78 8.43
N GLY A 246 9.88 0.50 8.46
CA GLY A 246 10.19 1.39 9.58
C GLY A 246 11.66 1.79 9.69
N ILE A 247 12.44 1.59 8.65
CA ILE A 247 13.87 1.90 8.58
C ILE A 247 14.09 2.98 7.52
N TYR A 248 15.06 3.87 7.75
CA TYR A 248 15.45 4.84 6.73
C TYR A 248 16.04 4.15 5.51
N ASP A 249 15.40 4.35 4.34
CA ASP A 249 15.99 4.02 3.04
C ASP A 249 17.14 4.99 2.74
N ARG A 250 18.17 4.48 2.04
CA ARG A 250 19.35 5.26 1.67
C ARG A 250 19.00 6.36 0.66
N VAL A 251 19.80 7.40 0.62
CA VAL A 251 19.75 8.42 -0.45
C VAL A 251 20.11 7.75 -1.78
N ARG A 252 19.28 8.04 -2.80
CA ARG A 252 19.46 7.54 -4.18
C ARG A 252 19.23 8.65 -5.17
N ARG A 253 19.84 8.54 -6.35
CA ARG A 253 19.48 9.38 -7.48
C ARG A 253 18.21 8.85 -8.13
N GLN A 254 17.19 9.68 -8.24
CA GLN A 254 15.87 9.33 -8.73
C GLN A 254 15.38 10.34 -9.77
N PRO A 255 14.45 9.95 -10.67
CA PRO A 255 13.93 10.83 -11.71
C PRO A 255 13.31 12.12 -11.17
N VAL A 256 13.54 13.20 -11.92
CA VAL A 256 12.92 14.50 -11.67
C VAL A 256 11.66 14.62 -12.51
N VAL A 257 10.57 15.04 -11.87
CA VAL A 257 9.34 15.49 -12.54
C VAL A 257 9.45 16.99 -12.78
N LYS A 258 9.38 17.42 -14.05
CA LYS A 258 9.17 18.80 -14.47
C LYS A 258 7.67 19.06 -14.41
N VAL A 259 7.25 19.94 -13.52
CA VAL A 259 5.84 20.29 -13.28
C VAL A 259 5.41 21.39 -14.24
N GLU A 260 4.32 21.18 -14.95
CA GLU A 260 3.75 22.14 -15.90
C GLU A 260 2.58 22.87 -15.28
N LYS A 261 1.66 22.13 -14.64
CA LYS A 261 0.48 22.69 -13.98
C LYS A 261 0.19 22.01 -12.66
N ILE A 262 -0.38 22.75 -11.74
CA ILE A 262 -0.81 22.26 -10.44
C ILE A 262 -2.26 22.70 -10.25
N TYR A 263 -3.18 21.74 -10.25
CA TYR A 263 -4.60 21.97 -10.06
C TYR A 263 -4.99 21.63 -8.62
N VAL A 264 -5.74 22.50 -8.01
CA VAL A 264 -6.28 22.35 -6.65
C VAL A 264 -7.79 22.50 -6.70
N LEU A 265 -8.51 21.58 -6.09
CA LEU A 265 -9.95 21.64 -5.98
C LEU A 265 -10.36 22.98 -5.31
N ARG A 266 -11.33 23.71 -5.87
CA ARG A 266 -11.69 25.06 -5.40
C ARG A 266 -12.26 25.03 -4.01
N ASP A 267 -13.15 24.06 -3.78
CA ASP A 267 -13.83 23.86 -2.51
C ASP A 267 -13.38 22.53 -1.91
N ASP A 268 -13.27 22.47 -0.58
CA ASP A 268 -13.01 21.26 0.20
C ASP A 268 -11.76 20.46 -0.23
N ALA A 269 -10.66 21.14 -0.50
CA ALA A 269 -9.37 20.49 -0.79
C ALA A 269 -8.82 19.78 0.46
N VAL A 270 -9.16 18.50 0.62
CA VAL A 270 -8.67 17.64 1.71
C VAL A 270 -7.56 16.74 1.18
N VAL A 271 -6.32 16.97 1.62
CA VAL A 271 -5.18 16.12 1.26
C VAL A 271 -5.06 14.92 2.20
N HIS A 272 -4.54 13.82 1.69
CA HIS A 272 -4.33 12.61 2.49
C HIS A 272 -2.88 12.49 2.94
N TYR A 273 -2.67 12.35 4.24
CA TYR A 273 -1.38 12.09 4.86
C TYR A 273 -1.23 10.60 5.19
N LEU A 274 -0.42 9.90 4.43
CA LEU A 274 -0.06 8.51 4.68
C LEU A 274 1.23 8.47 5.52
N LEU A 275 1.10 8.09 6.81
CA LEU A 275 2.27 7.94 7.67
C LEU A 275 3.15 6.78 7.20
N PRO A 276 4.40 7.01 6.81
CA PRO A 276 5.31 5.92 6.44
C PRO A 276 5.49 4.93 7.60
N ALA A 277 5.49 3.63 7.30
CA ALA A 277 5.50 2.54 8.30
C ALA A 277 4.34 2.56 9.31
N GLY A 278 3.27 3.31 9.04
CA GLY A 278 2.04 3.31 9.82
C GLY A 278 1.11 2.15 9.45
N LEU A 279 0.05 1.95 10.25
CA LEU A 279 -0.93 0.87 10.03
C LEU A 279 -1.63 0.99 8.68
N GLU A 280 -1.96 2.20 8.26
CA GLU A 280 -2.58 2.46 6.96
C GLU A 280 -1.63 2.12 5.81
N HIS A 281 -0.36 2.48 5.91
CA HIS A 281 0.66 2.12 4.92
C HIS A 281 0.81 0.60 4.81
N MET A 282 0.88 -0.09 5.97
CA MET A 282 0.97 -1.56 6.01
C MET A 282 -0.25 -2.22 5.36
N LEU A 283 -1.46 -1.73 5.65
CA LEU A 283 -2.68 -2.31 5.10
C LEU A 283 -2.79 -2.08 3.59
N LEU A 284 -2.55 -0.86 3.12
CA LEU A 284 -2.59 -0.53 1.70
C LEU A 284 -1.62 -1.39 0.89
N MET A 285 -0.37 -1.51 1.34
CA MET A 285 0.66 -2.27 0.63
C MET A 285 0.50 -3.78 0.80
N GLY A 286 0.03 -4.23 1.96
CA GLY A 286 -0.04 -5.65 2.31
C GLY A 286 -1.30 -6.37 1.84
N PHE A 287 -2.44 -5.69 1.78
CA PHE A 287 -3.74 -6.33 1.59
C PHE A 287 -3.86 -7.13 0.28
N GLU A 288 -3.41 -6.57 -0.82
CA GLU A 288 -3.38 -7.29 -2.10
C GLU A 288 -2.44 -8.49 -2.06
N ARG A 289 -1.32 -8.39 -1.33
CA ARG A 289 -0.36 -9.49 -1.14
C ARG A 289 -0.98 -10.62 -0.31
N GLU A 290 -1.74 -10.29 0.74
CA GLU A 290 -2.50 -11.29 1.50
C GLU A 290 -3.52 -12.01 0.62
N ALA A 291 -4.27 -11.29 -0.21
CA ALA A 291 -5.24 -11.88 -1.14
C ALA A 291 -4.56 -12.86 -2.12
N LYS A 292 -3.41 -12.49 -2.67
CA LYS A 292 -2.61 -13.36 -3.55
C LYS A 292 -2.06 -14.58 -2.82
N ILE A 293 -1.51 -14.41 -1.61
CA ILE A 293 -1.05 -15.52 -0.76
C ILE A 293 -2.22 -16.46 -0.46
N TRP A 294 -3.37 -15.93 -0.04
CA TRP A 294 -4.56 -16.70 0.27
C TRP A 294 -5.01 -17.55 -0.93
N ARG A 295 -5.08 -16.98 -2.13
CA ARG A 295 -5.44 -17.70 -3.36
C ARG A 295 -4.43 -18.79 -3.69
N ALA A 296 -3.13 -18.49 -3.65
CA ALA A 296 -2.07 -19.43 -3.96
C ALA A 296 -2.01 -20.58 -2.94
N ALA A 297 -2.09 -20.28 -1.65
CA ALA A 297 -2.12 -21.28 -0.60
C ALA A 297 -3.35 -22.19 -0.70
N ARG A 298 -4.53 -21.65 -1.03
CA ARG A 298 -5.76 -22.44 -1.26
C ARG A 298 -5.70 -23.33 -2.51
N SER A 299 -4.92 -22.96 -3.51
CA SER A 299 -4.70 -23.83 -4.66
C SER A 299 -3.83 -25.05 -4.31
N ALA A 300 -2.95 -24.91 -3.31
CA ALA A 300 -2.12 -26.00 -2.80
C ALA A 300 -2.80 -26.80 -1.69
N VAL A 301 -3.58 -26.12 -0.81
CA VAL A 301 -4.26 -26.70 0.37
C VAL A 301 -5.67 -26.12 0.49
N PRO A 302 -6.73 -26.86 0.20
CA PRO A 302 -8.09 -26.32 0.10
C PRO A 302 -8.63 -25.67 1.39
N ARG A 303 -8.17 -26.11 2.56
CA ARG A 303 -8.67 -25.64 3.87
C ARG A 303 -7.81 -24.55 4.50
N VAL A 304 -7.35 -23.57 3.70
CA VAL A 304 -6.75 -22.33 4.23
C VAL A 304 -7.86 -21.40 4.70
N LYS A 305 -7.84 -21.05 5.98
CA LYS A 305 -8.84 -20.20 6.64
C LYS A 305 -8.53 -18.71 6.53
N LYS A 306 -7.34 -18.32 6.93
CA LYS A 306 -6.95 -16.92 7.08
C LYS A 306 -5.48 -16.73 6.75
N VAL A 307 -5.16 -15.60 6.15
CA VAL A 307 -3.78 -15.17 5.89
C VAL A 307 -3.59 -13.78 6.50
N ARG A 308 -2.45 -13.57 7.15
CA ARG A 308 -2.04 -12.25 7.65
C ARG A 308 -0.59 -11.96 7.34
N LEU A 309 -0.35 -10.82 6.73
CA LEU A 309 0.95 -10.17 6.81
C LEU A 309 1.00 -9.45 8.16
N THR A 310 1.87 -9.90 9.06
CA THR A 310 1.83 -9.51 10.46
C THR A 310 2.26 -8.05 10.67
N ARG A 311 1.71 -7.41 11.71
CA ARG A 311 2.10 -6.06 12.09
C ARG A 311 3.58 -5.98 12.48
N GLY A 312 4.13 -6.98 13.20
CA GLY A 312 5.56 -7.05 13.53
C GLY A 312 6.46 -7.24 12.32
N GLY A 313 5.94 -7.85 11.24
CA GLY A 313 6.59 -7.92 9.92
C GLY A 313 6.28 -6.73 9.02
N PHE A 314 5.75 -5.65 9.55
CA PHE A 314 5.35 -4.42 8.85
C PHE A 314 4.38 -4.61 7.68
N GLY A 315 3.52 -5.63 7.78
CA GLY A 315 2.59 -5.95 6.68
C GLY A 315 3.30 -6.41 5.40
N TRP A 316 4.57 -6.86 5.49
CA TRP A 316 5.40 -7.10 4.32
C TRP A 316 6.30 -8.33 4.39
N LEU A 317 7.10 -8.48 5.46
CA LEU A 317 8.16 -9.49 5.53
C LEU A 317 7.73 -10.81 6.18
N VAL A 318 6.67 -10.81 6.98
CA VAL A 318 6.22 -11.97 7.75
C VAL A 318 4.75 -12.26 7.49
N ALA A 319 4.42 -13.50 7.13
CA ALA A 319 3.05 -13.97 6.97
C ALA A 319 2.73 -15.09 7.96
N VAL A 320 1.50 -15.09 8.48
CA VAL A 320 0.90 -16.23 9.20
C VAL A 320 -0.28 -16.77 8.40
N ILE A 321 -0.31 -18.08 8.20
CA ILE A 321 -1.35 -18.80 7.45
C ILE A 321 -2.04 -19.76 8.39
N SER A 322 -3.32 -19.52 8.69
CA SER A 322 -4.16 -20.43 9.44
C SER A 322 -4.83 -21.41 8.49
N LEU A 323 -4.68 -22.70 8.76
CA LEU A 323 -5.19 -23.78 7.91
C LEU A 323 -5.54 -25.03 8.71
N ALA A 324 -6.36 -25.89 8.11
CA ALA A 324 -6.61 -27.22 8.62
C ALA A 324 -5.95 -28.25 7.69
N LYS A 325 -4.96 -28.97 8.18
CA LYS A 325 -4.27 -30.03 7.43
C LYS A 325 -5.22 -31.21 7.13
N SER A 326 -5.05 -31.81 5.98
CA SER A 326 -5.64 -33.11 5.61
C SER A 326 -4.60 -34.22 5.64
N VAL A 327 -3.36 -33.87 5.29
CA VAL A 327 -2.18 -34.75 5.32
C VAL A 327 -0.98 -34.00 5.86
N GLU A 328 -0.02 -34.73 6.42
CA GLU A 328 1.27 -34.12 6.77
C GLU A 328 1.96 -33.57 5.49
N GLY A 329 2.54 -32.38 5.62
CA GLY A 329 3.12 -31.67 4.47
C GLY A 329 2.21 -30.55 3.88
N ASP A 330 0.89 -30.55 4.14
CA ASP A 330 -0.01 -29.47 3.70
C ASP A 330 0.49 -28.09 4.13
N ALA A 331 0.93 -27.98 5.40
CA ALA A 331 1.49 -26.74 5.92
C ALA A 331 2.68 -26.23 5.08
N LYS A 332 3.62 -27.11 4.74
CA LYS A 332 4.78 -26.73 3.92
C LYS A 332 4.38 -26.32 2.50
N ASN A 333 3.40 -27.03 1.90
CA ASN A 333 2.89 -26.67 0.58
C ASN A 333 2.26 -25.27 0.58
N ALA A 334 1.48 -24.92 1.61
CA ALA A 334 0.90 -23.59 1.76
C ALA A 334 1.98 -22.51 1.94
N LEU A 335 3.03 -22.79 2.72
CA LEU A 335 4.15 -21.87 2.93
C LEU A 335 4.98 -21.63 1.65
N LEU A 336 5.25 -22.68 0.86
CA LEU A 336 5.93 -22.56 -0.42
C LEU A 336 5.10 -21.76 -1.43
N ALA A 337 3.79 -21.99 -1.48
CA ALA A 337 2.87 -21.21 -2.30
C ALA A 337 2.85 -19.72 -1.90
N ALA A 338 2.91 -19.42 -0.59
CA ALA A 338 2.99 -18.06 -0.08
C ALA A 338 4.28 -17.34 -0.52
N PHE A 339 5.43 -18.01 -0.45
CA PHE A 339 6.70 -17.45 -0.91
C PHE A 339 6.71 -17.14 -2.41
N ALA A 340 6.06 -17.98 -3.21
CA ALA A 340 5.91 -17.76 -4.65
C ALA A 340 4.96 -16.58 -4.94
N ALA A 341 3.85 -16.48 -4.20
CA ALA A 341 2.83 -15.44 -4.39
C ALA A 341 3.30 -14.05 -3.96
N HIS A 342 4.17 -13.96 -2.95
CA HIS A 342 4.74 -12.70 -2.47
C HIS A 342 6.27 -12.79 -2.38
N PRO A 343 7.00 -12.42 -3.45
CA PRO A 343 8.46 -12.55 -3.50
C PRO A 343 9.20 -11.80 -2.37
N SER A 344 8.64 -10.73 -1.84
CA SER A 344 9.25 -9.99 -0.71
C SER A 344 9.07 -10.66 0.65
N LEU A 345 8.22 -11.68 0.76
CA LEU A 345 8.00 -12.43 1.99
C LEU A 345 9.29 -13.13 2.41
N LYS A 346 9.70 -12.94 3.67
CA LYS A 346 10.94 -13.51 4.24
C LYS A 346 10.67 -14.68 5.17
N ILE A 347 9.63 -14.55 6.01
CA ILE A 347 9.22 -15.58 6.97
C ILE A 347 7.75 -15.92 6.76
N ALA A 348 7.42 -17.19 6.71
CA ALA A 348 6.05 -17.67 6.67
C ALA A 348 5.81 -18.73 7.75
N ILE A 349 4.73 -18.57 8.51
CA ILE A 349 4.37 -19.44 9.63
C ILE A 349 3.00 -20.05 9.34
N ALA A 350 2.90 -21.38 9.36
CA ALA A 350 1.64 -22.09 9.31
C ALA A 350 1.16 -22.42 10.73
N VAL A 351 -0.11 -22.19 11.00
CA VAL A 351 -0.77 -22.50 12.27
C VAL A 351 -2.10 -23.21 12.04
N ASP A 352 -2.61 -23.93 13.02
CA ASP A 352 -3.93 -24.55 12.93
C ASP A 352 -5.06 -23.51 12.94
N GLU A 353 -6.27 -23.95 12.56
CA GLU A 353 -7.45 -23.09 12.44
C GLU A 353 -7.98 -22.50 13.76
N ASP A 354 -7.56 -23.04 14.91
CA ASP A 354 -7.87 -22.55 16.25
C ASP A 354 -6.95 -21.41 16.72
N ILE A 355 -5.93 -21.07 15.93
CA ILE A 355 -5.00 -19.95 16.19
C ILE A 355 -5.41 -18.74 15.37
N ASP A 356 -5.59 -17.61 16.03
CA ASP A 356 -5.86 -16.35 15.34
C ASP A 356 -4.54 -15.70 14.83
N PRO A 357 -4.34 -15.58 13.51
CA PRO A 357 -3.17 -14.92 12.95
C PRO A 357 -3.04 -13.43 13.27
N ASP A 358 -4.10 -12.78 13.77
CA ASP A 358 -4.07 -11.38 14.20
C ASP A 358 -3.56 -11.23 15.65
N ASP A 359 -3.51 -12.31 16.41
CA ASP A 359 -2.98 -12.33 17.78
C ASP A 359 -1.56 -12.89 17.82
N PRO A 360 -0.52 -12.04 17.93
CA PRO A 360 0.87 -12.49 17.97
C PRO A 360 1.18 -13.41 19.17
N VAL A 361 0.48 -13.25 20.30
CA VAL A 361 0.65 -14.12 21.47
C VAL A 361 0.15 -15.53 21.18
N SER A 362 -0.99 -15.67 20.48
CA SER A 362 -1.50 -16.97 20.06
C SER A 362 -0.58 -17.63 19.03
N VAL A 363 -0.01 -16.86 18.10
CA VAL A 363 0.93 -17.39 17.11
C VAL A 363 2.22 -17.86 17.78
N GLU A 364 2.79 -17.06 18.69
CA GLU A 364 3.99 -17.43 19.45
C GLU A 364 3.73 -18.67 20.30
N TRP A 365 2.57 -18.75 20.96
CA TRP A 365 2.17 -19.95 21.71
C TRP A 365 2.13 -21.19 20.81
N ALA A 366 1.58 -21.09 19.59
CA ALA A 366 1.55 -22.22 18.65
C ALA A 366 2.97 -22.63 18.24
N VAL A 367 3.85 -21.67 17.99
CA VAL A 367 5.27 -21.93 17.69
C VAL A 367 5.95 -22.65 18.88
N ALA A 368 5.71 -22.19 20.10
CA ALA A 368 6.33 -22.78 21.29
C ALA A 368 5.83 -24.22 21.60
N THR A 369 4.55 -24.53 21.31
CA THR A 369 3.90 -25.77 21.78
C THR A 369 3.67 -26.80 20.67
N ARG A 370 3.66 -26.40 19.38
CA ARG A 370 3.29 -27.28 18.26
C ARG A 370 4.44 -27.48 17.26
N LEU A 371 5.41 -26.55 17.23
CA LEU A 371 6.56 -26.65 16.30
C LEU A 371 7.48 -27.83 16.70
N ARG A 372 7.66 -28.74 15.78
CA ARG A 372 8.75 -29.73 15.84
C ARG A 372 9.90 -29.25 14.96
N ALA A 373 10.96 -28.72 15.59
CA ALA A 373 12.06 -28.09 14.89
C ALA A 373 12.79 -29.01 13.90
N ASP A 374 12.81 -30.33 14.18
CA ASP A 374 13.37 -31.35 13.30
C ASP A 374 12.65 -31.52 11.96
N ARG A 375 11.36 -31.16 11.90
CA ARG A 375 10.48 -31.34 10.73
C ARG A 375 9.80 -30.07 10.29
N GLY A 376 9.52 -29.17 11.22
CA GLY A 376 8.68 -27.99 11.01
C GLY A 376 9.44 -26.77 10.48
N ILE A 377 10.78 -26.79 10.47
CA ILE A 377 11.59 -25.68 9.95
C ILE A 377 12.21 -26.07 8.61
N PHE A 378 12.13 -25.16 7.64
CA PHE A 378 12.86 -25.29 6.39
C PHE A 378 13.31 -23.92 5.84
N VAL A 379 14.41 -23.91 5.12
CA VAL A 379 14.97 -22.73 4.46
C VAL A 379 14.90 -22.90 2.96
N VAL A 380 14.44 -21.86 2.26
CA VAL A 380 14.54 -21.76 0.80
C VAL A 380 15.69 -20.81 0.49
N PRO A 381 16.85 -21.32 0.05
CA PRO A 381 18.04 -20.51 -0.15
C PRO A 381 18.04 -19.78 -1.49
N TYR A 382 18.74 -18.65 -1.56
CA TYR A 382 19.07 -17.92 -2.79
C TYR A 382 17.85 -17.59 -3.66
N VAL A 383 16.82 -17.00 -3.06
CA VAL A 383 15.60 -16.60 -3.76
C VAL A 383 15.40 -15.09 -3.68
N ARG A 384 14.61 -14.55 -4.60
CA ARG A 384 14.23 -13.15 -4.58
C ARG A 384 13.44 -12.83 -3.32
N GLY A 385 13.88 -11.80 -2.59
CA GLY A 385 13.22 -11.24 -1.42
C GLY A 385 12.88 -9.76 -1.60
N SER A 386 12.99 -8.99 -0.52
CA SER A 386 12.75 -7.56 -0.51
C SER A 386 14.06 -6.78 -0.56
N THR A 387 14.11 -5.74 -1.39
CA THR A 387 15.21 -4.74 -1.36
C THR A 387 15.20 -3.88 -0.10
N LEU A 388 14.14 -3.98 0.72
CA LEU A 388 13.99 -3.31 2.01
C LEU A 388 14.44 -4.18 3.18
N ASP A 389 14.82 -5.44 2.92
CA ASP A 389 15.41 -6.31 3.93
C ASP A 389 16.86 -5.86 4.19
N PRO A 390 17.18 -5.36 5.41
CA PRO A 390 18.51 -4.82 5.70
C PRO A 390 19.64 -5.89 5.68
N VAL A 391 19.27 -7.17 5.72
CA VAL A 391 20.21 -8.29 5.63
C VAL A 391 20.11 -9.06 4.31
N ALA A 392 19.55 -8.43 3.27
CA ALA A 392 19.59 -9.00 1.93
C ALA A 392 21.05 -9.16 1.45
N LEU A 393 21.31 -10.24 0.68
CA LEU A 393 22.66 -10.59 0.24
C LEU A 393 23.19 -9.64 -0.84
N ASN A 394 22.32 -8.94 -1.54
CA ASN A 394 22.67 -7.97 -2.57
C ASN A 394 21.62 -6.85 -2.70
N GLU A 395 21.89 -5.86 -3.54
CA GLU A 395 21.01 -4.70 -3.77
C GLU A 395 19.68 -5.05 -4.47
N GLU A 396 19.60 -6.20 -5.15
CA GLU A 396 18.39 -6.70 -5.82
C GLU A 396 17.46 -7.43 -4.84
N GLY A 397 17.90 -7.62 -3.59
CA GLY A 397 17.10 -8.24 -2.53
C GLY A 397 17.18 -9.77 -2.53
N LEU A 398 18.29 -10.38 -3.01
CA LEU A 398 18.51 -11.81 -2.87
C LEU A 398 18.57 -12.18 -1.38
N THR A 399 17.86 -13.23 -0.98
CA THR A 399 17.77 -13.63 0.43
C THR A 399 17.55 -15.12 0.60
N HIS A 400 17.51 -15.58 1.86
CA HIS A 400 17.00 -16.89 2.26
C HIS A 400 15.64 -16.71 2.93
N LYS A 401 14.68 -17.61 2.65
CA LYS A 401 13.34 -17.56 3.27
C LYS A 401 13.20 -18.67 4.30
N LEU A 402 12.51 -18.37 5.39
CA LEU A 402 12.27 -19.27 6.49
C LEU A 402 10.79 -19.67 6.54
N GLY A 403 10.52 -20.98 6.38
CA GLY A 403 9.19 -21.56 6.62
C GLY A 403 9.14 -22.25 7.97
N ILE A 404 8.05 -22.01 8.72
CA ILE A 404 7.80 -22.58 10.04
C ILE A 404 6.43 -23.25 10.04
N ASP A 405 6.40 -24.57 10.20
CA ASP A 405 5.18 -25.35 10.42
C ASP A 405 4.95 -25.50 11.92
N ALA A 406 4.08 -24.68 12.47
CA ALA A 406 3.63 -24.68 13.85
C ALA A 406 2.20 -25.27 13.98
N THR A 407 1.90 -26.28 13.17
CA THR A 407 0.63 -27.03 13.25
C THR A 407 0.81 -28.33 14.04
N ARG A 408 -0.27 -28.81 14.67
CA ARG A 408 -0.29 -30.07 15.41
C ARG A 408 -0.02 -31.24 14.47
N PRO A 409 0.79 -32.25 14.86
CA PRO A 409 0.86 -33.51 14.13
C PRO A 409 -0.53 -34.17 14.03
N LEU A 410 -0.87 -34.75 12.88
CA LEU A 410 -2.18 -35.38 12.67
C LEU A 410 -2.35 -36.68 13.46
N ASP A 411 -1.26 -37.34 13.82
CA ASP A 411 -1.22 -38.56 14.61
C ASP A 411 -1.14 -38.32 16.11
N ALA A 412 -1.04 -37.07 16.57
CA ALA A 412 -0.98 -36.73 17.98
C ALA A 412 -2.41 -36.59 18.57
N ASP A 413 -2.54 -36.93 19.86
CA ASP A 413 -3.78 -36.72 20.62
C ASP A 413 -4.08 -35.20 20.65
N PRO A 414 -5.23 -34.76 20.10
CA PRO A 414 -5.60 -33.33 20.07
C PRO A 414 -5.70 -32.71 21.47
N THR A 415 -6.03 -33.50 22.51
CA THR A 415 -6.20 -33.02 23.89
C THR A 415 -4.90 -32.45 24.47
N LEU A 416 -3.73 -32.92 24.00
CA LEU A 416 -2.43 -32.41 24.42
C LEU A 416 -2.18 -30.94 24.02
N PHE A 417 -2.97 -30.42 23.10
CA PHE A 417 -2.82 -29.06 22.54
C PHE A 417 -3.97 -28.12 22.93
N GLU A 418 -4.85 -28.58 23.82
CA GLU A 418 -5.96 -27.75 24.30
C GLU A 418 -5.47 -26.74 25.34
N ARG A 419 -5.86 -25.46 25.14
CA ARG A 419 -5.62 -24.44 26.15
C ARG A 419 -6.54 -24.66 27.35
N ALA A 420 -5.95 -24.66 28.53
CA ALA A 420 -6.74 -24.63 29.76
C ALA A 420 -7.64 -23.38 29.81
N ARG A 421 -8.89 -23.56 30.18
CA ARG A 421 -9.86 -22.48 30.38
C ARG A 421 -10.14 -22.31 31.86
N MET A 422 -10.15 -21.04 32.30
CA MET A 422 -10.65 -20.72 33.62
C MET A 422 -12.17 -20.97 33.65
N PRO A 423 -12.72 -21.56 34.73
CA PRO A 423 -14.15 -21.64 34.88
C PRO A 423 -14.75 -20.21 34.94
N GLU A 424 -15.97 -20.07 34.41
CA GLU A 424 -16.73 -18.82 34.48
C GLU A 424 -17.16 -18.51 35.92
#